data_20f8d9c4ec0a6d6dc8e488aa2657b59e
#
_entry.id   20f8d9c4ec0a6d6dc8e488aa2657b59e
#
_cell.length_a   1.000
_cell.length_b   1.000
_cell.length_c   1.000
_cell.angle_alpha   90.00
_cell.angle_beta   90.00
_cell.angle_gamma   90.00
#
_symmetry.space_group_name_H-M   'P 1'
#
loop_
_entity.id
_entity.type
_entity.pdbx_description
1 polymer ?
#
loop_
_entity_poly.entity_id
_entity_poly.type
_entity_poly.pdbx_seq_one_letter_code
_entity_poly.pdbx_strand_id
1 'polypeptide(L)'
;AVKEDFFNEFLEELKSDLQRIGEIDGVYICEHGGAIATHTHDPDGEVYSLVRNIVGPTVPIVTTLDLHANVSETMMCNTDILIGYRTNPHVDLYERGEEAARLLLEIFDGVRPTKYRIRLPLVAPSVTQLTASGHPYGDLIRLGQTYIDETVMNVTILAGFAWADTPKNGMTIIVTTRDDPNRAKAVALELAENAWADRERYRPTMMALSDATALALEVNKNPHLPAVLFADPADNPGGGGRGNTTTILKSFLDAGVQNCALAVFYDRAAVDAAFEASEGETIKLTLNSNEASPFSDELDIEARIEKLSQGEFIGEHGMVAGKTIYTGRTAVVNVSGIQIVIISKRQQCLSVDFL
;
A
#
# COMPACT_ATOMS: atom_id res chain seq x y z
N ALA A 1 -12.93 3.40 -3.86
CA ALA A 1 -13.92 2.93 -2.90
C ALA A 1 -14.56 1.63 -3.41
N VAL A 2 -14.86 0.71 -2.50
CA VAL A 2 -15.60 -0.53 -2.79
C VAL A 2 -17.07 -0.17 -3.00
N LYS A 3 -17.71 -0.75 -4.03
CA LYS A 3 -19.15 -0.54 -4.26
C LYS A 3 -19.97 -1.21 -3.16
N GLU A 4 -21.04 -0.55 -2.73
CA GLU A 4 -21.92 -1.02 -1.65
C GLU A 4 -22.47 -2.42 -1.92
N ASP A 5 -23.02 -2.66 -3.12
CA ASP A 5 -23.61 -3.96 -3.48
C ASP A 5 -22.60 -5.09 -3.34
N PHE A 6 -21.37 -4.90 -3.84
CA PHE A 6 -20.29 -5.89 -3.71
C PHE A 6 -19.89 -6.10 -2.25
N PHE A 7 -19.82 -5.03 -1.48
CA PHE A 7 -19.43 -5.14 -0.06
C PHE A 7 -20.50 -5.88 0.76
N ASN A 8 -21.78 -5.60 0.47
CA ASN A 8 -22.89 -6.30 1.12
C ASN A 8 -22.91 -7.79 0.75
N GLU A 9 -22.65 -8.15 -0.51
CA GLU A 9 -22.53 -9.55 -0.94
C GLU A 9 -21.40 -10.25 -0.19
N PHE A 10 -20.22 -9.61 -0.08
CA PHE A 10 -19.10 -10.11 0.71
C PHE A 10 -19.46 -10.33 2.19
N LEU A 11 -20.16 -9.38 2.82
CA LEU A 11 -20.56 -9.51 4.22
C LEU A 11 -21.55 -10.66 4.44
N GLU A 12 -22.51 -10.87 3.52
CA GLU A 12 -23.45 -12.00 3.62
C GLU A 12 -22.76 -13.34 3.39
N GLU A 13 -21.79 -13.44 2.50
CA GLU A 13 -20.97 -14.64 2.30
C GLU A 13 -20.17 -14.95 3.57
N LEU A 14 -19.44 -13.96 4.11
CA LEU A 14 -18.66 -14.09 5.35
C LEU A 14 -19.56 -14.55 6.53
N LYS A 15 -20.72 -13.95 6.66
CA LYS A 15 -21.70 -14.32 7.70
C LYS A 15 -22.18 -15.76 7.54
N SER A 16 -22.54 -16.15 6.32
CA SER A 16 -22.99 -17.52 6.03
C SER A 16 -21.92 -18.56 6.36
N ASP A 17 -20.66 -18.27 5.99
CA ASP A 17 -19.54 -19.15 6.24
C ASP A 17 -19.24 -19.29 7.73
N LEU A 18 -19.19 -18.19 8.47
CA LEU A 18 -18.99 -18.23 9.92
C LEU A 18 -20.10 -19.00 10.65
N GLN A 19 -21.35 -18.80 10.24
CA GLN A 19 -22.49 -19.55 10.81
C GLN A 19 -22.42 -21.04 10.50
N ARG A 20 -21.90 -21.42 9.33
CA ARG A 20 -21.73 -22.82 8.92
C ARG A 20 -20.60 -23.52 9.70
N ILE A 21 -19.54 -22.82 10.04
CA ILE A 21 -18.43 -23.36 10.84
C ILE A 21 -18.90 -23.76 12.24
N GLY A 22 -19.81 -22.99 12.84
CA GLY A 22 -20.32 -23.23 14.19
C GLY A 22 -19.43 -22.70 15.29
N GLU A 23 -19.22 -23.46 16.37
CA GLU A 23 -18.40 -23.04 17.51
C GLU A 23 -16.92 -22.96 17.14
N ILE A 24 -16.28 -21.85 17.50
CA ILE A 24 -14.86 -21.58 17.31
C ILE A 24 -14.26 -20.98 18.58
N ASP A 25 -13.00 -21.30 18.87
CA ASP A 25 -12.31 -20.87 20.09
C ASP A 25 -11.63 -19.50 19.93
N GLY A 26 -11.32 -19.07 18.72
CA GLY A 26 -10.70 -17.79 18.43
C GLY A 26 -10.72 -17.44 16.96
N VAL A 27 -10.52 -16.17 16.65
CA VAL A 27 -10.49 -15.63 15.29
C VAL A 27 -9.19 -14.91 15.02
N TYR A 28 -8.59 -15.19 13.89
CA TYR A 28 -7.52 -14.38 13.30
C TYR A 28 -8.03 -13.73 12.02
N ILE A 29 -7.85 -12.41 11.93
CA ILE A 29 -8.21 -11.63 10.74
C ILE A 29 -6.92 -11.02 10.16
N CYS A 30 -6.65 -11.26 8.89
CA CYS A 30 -5.59 -10.59 8.14
C CYS A 30 -6.24 -9.59 7.19
N GLU A 31 -6.03 -8.31 7.42
CA GLU A 31 -6.69 -7.25 6.67
C GLU A 31 -5.75 -6.07 6.46
N HIS A 32 -6.02 -5.23 5.45
CA HIS A 32 -5.26 -3.99 5.26
C HIS A 32 -5.62 -2.94 6.32
N GLY A 33 -6.90 -2.71 6.58
CA GLY A 33 -7.41 -1.72 7.54
C GLY A 33 -7.52 -0.30 6.97
N GLY A 34 -7.42 -0.14 5.66
CA GLY A 34 -7.52 1.17 4.99
C GLY A 34 -8.65 1.25 3.96
N ALA A 35 -9.61 0.34 4.01
CA ALA A 35 -10.69 0.28 3.03
C ALA A 35 -11.66 1.47 3.15
N ILE A 36 -12.26 1.82 2.01
CA ILE A 36 -13.40 2.75 1.90
C ILE A 36 -14.44 2.12 1.00
N ALA A 37 -15.69 2.18 1.40
CA ALA A 37 -16.84 1.82 0.55
C ALA A 37 -17.66 3.05 0.17
N THR A 38 -18.52 2.90 -0.85
CA THR A 38 -19.31 4.03 -1.34
C THR A 38 -20.36 4.52 -0.36
N HIS A 39 -20.76 3.70 0.60
CA HIS A 39 -21.78 3.98 1.62
C HIS A 39 -21.17 4.24 3.01
N THR A 40 -19.93 3.85 3.25
CA THR A 40 -19.29 3.96 4.56
C THR A 40 -17.81 4.31 4.47
N HIS A 41 -17.32 5.07 5.45
CA HIS A 41 -15.89 5.34 5.64
C HIS A 41 -15.17 4.28 6.49
N ASP A 42 -15.89 3.28 7.01
CA ASP A 42 -15.36 2.27 7.93
C ASP A 42 -15.80 0.84 7.60
N PRO A 43 -15.60 0.37 6.34
CA PRO A 43 -15.95 -0.99 5.98
C PRO A 43 -15.16 -2.02 6.79
N ASP A 44 -13.90 -1.73 7.15
CA ASP A 44 -13.08 -2.58 8.02
C ASP A 44 -13.79 -2.78 9.38
N GLY A 45 -14.28 -1.69 9.99
CA GLY A 45 -15.05 -1.75 11.24
C GLY A 45 -16.34 -2.55 11.13
N GLU A 46 -17.02 -2.51 9.99
CA GLU A 46 -18.21 -3.30 9.73
C GLU A 46 -17.91 -4.80 9.69
N VAL A 47 -16.80 -5.20 9.05
CA VAL A 47 -16.31 -6.60 9.07
C VAL A 47 -16.07 -7.07 10.50
N TYR A 48 -15.32 -6.31 11.29
CA TYR A 48 -15.05 -6.67 12.69
C TYR A 48 -16.32 -6.75 13.55
N SER A 49 -17.25 -5.82 13.35
CA SER A 49 -18.56 -5.85 14.03
C SER A 49 -19.36 -7.08 13.66
N LEU A 50 -19.39 -7.44 12.37
CA LEU A 50 -20.07 -8.65 11.90
C LEU A 50 -19.49 -9.90 12.55
N VAL A 51 -18.15 -10.05 12.51
CA VAL A 51 -17.46 -11.20 13.10
C VAL A 51 -17.75 -11.27 14.61
N ARG A 52 -17.57 -10.16 15.34
CA ARG A 52 -17.82 -10.10 16.79
C ARG A 52 -19.27 -10.46 17.15
N ASN A 53 -20.24 -10.00 16.38
CA ASN A 53 -21.65 -10.30 16.60
C ASN A 53 -21.98 -11.79 16.39
N ILE A 54 -21.26 -12.48 15.51
CA ILE A 54 -21.48 -13.92 15.27
C ILE A 54 -20.78 -14.77 16.30
N VAL A 55 -19.50 -14.49 16.61
CA VAL A 55 -18.72 -15.32 17.52
C VAL A 55 -18.99 -15.02 19.00
N GLY A 56 -19.63 -13.88 19.29
CA GLY A 56 -19.95 -13.46 20.66
C GLY A 56 -18.82 -12.72 21.36
N PRO A 57 -19.07 -12.23 22.59
CA PRO A 57 -18.16 -11.32 23.28
C PRO A 57 -16.93 -11.99 23.90
N THR A 58 -16.91 -13.33 24.02
CA THR A 58 -15.86 -14.07 24.73
C THR A 58 -14.82 -14.71 23.82
N VAL A 59 -15.13 -14.90 22.55
CA VAL A 59 -14.19 -15.46 21.57
C VAL A 59 -13.15 -14.40 21.22
N PRO A 60 -11.85 -14.65 21.43
CA PRO A 60 -10.81 -13.67 21.12
C PRO A 60 -10.68 -13.45 19.62
N ILE A 61 -10.49 -12.18 19.24
CA ILE A 61 -10.24 -11.75 17.86
C ILE A 61 -8.91 -11.01 17.83
N VAL A 62 -7.92 -11.60 17.15
CA VAL A 62 -6.61 -10.99 16.90
C VAL A 62 -6.51 -10.65 15.43
N THR A 63 -5.97 -9.48 15.11
CA THR A 63 -5.83 -9.04 13.71
C THR A 63 -4.43 -8.55 13.39
N THR A 64 -4.00 -8.78 12.13
CA THR A 64 -2.85 -8.09 11.55
C THR A 64 -3.33 -7.06 10.54
N LEU A 65 -2.68 -5.91 10.54
CA LEU A 65 -2.99 -4.75 9.72
C LEU A 65 -1.75 -4.27 8.96
N ASP A 66 -1.97 -3.76 7.77
CA ASP A 66 -0.96 -2.97 7.08
C ASP A 66 -0.61 -1.72 7.89
N LEU A 67 0.64 -1.28 7.81
CA LEU A 67 1.06 -0.06 8.52
C LEU A 67 0.37 1.22 8.00
N HIS A 68 -0.26 1.16 6.83
CA HIS A 68 -1.09 2.24 6.27
C HIS A 68 -2.56 2.19 6.76
N ALA A 69 -2.91 1.34 7.70
CA ALA A 69 -4.27 1.24 8.22
C ALA A 69 -4.74 2.53 8.89
N ASN A 70 -6.02 2.84 8.71
CA ASN A 70 -6.75 3.91 9.41
C ASN A 70 -7.71 3.28 10.42
N VAL A 71 -7.33 3.23 11.68
CA VAL A 71 -8.07 2.50 12.71
C VAL A 71 -9.22 3.31 13.30
N SER A 72 -10.42 2.76 13.19
CA SER A 72 -11.64 3.31 13.79
C SER A 72 -11.84 2.90 15.24
N GLU A 73 -12.81 3.53 15.91
CA GLU A 73 -13.28 3.08 17.23
C GLU A 73 -13.95 1.72 17.13
N THR A 74 -14.70 1.47 16.06
CA THR A 74 -15.38 0.21 15.81
C THR A 74 -14.38 -0.95 15.70
N MET A 75 -13.27 -0.78 14.98
CA MET A 75 -12.19 -1.76 14.92
C MET A 75 -11.60 -2.04 16.32
N MET A 76 -11.36 -0.99 17.09
CA MET A 76 -10.85 -1.11 18.46
C MET A 76 -11.80 -1.88 19.38
N CYS A 77 -13.10 -1.61 19.33
CA CYS A 77 -14.08 -2.23 20.23
C CYS A 77 -14.36 -3.70 19.90
N ASN A 78 -14.20 -4.10 18.65
CA ASN A 78 -14.56 -5.45 18.18
C ASN A 78 -13.39 -6.43 18.07
N THR A 79 -12.17 -6.02 18.40
CA THR A 79 -10.98 -6.88 18.41
C THR A 79 -10.35 -6.93 19.80
N ASP A 80 -9.52 -7.91 20.07
CA ASP A 80 -8.78 -8.01 21.33
C ASP A 80 -7.34 -7.49 21.16
N ILE A 81 -6.67 -7.83 20.06
CA ILE A 81 -5.33 -7.35 19.73
C ILE A 81 -5.28 -6.94 18.27
N LEU A 82 -4.67 -5.77 18.00
CA LEU A 82 -4.37 -5.28 16.66
C LEU A 82 -2.84 -5.18 16.52
N ILE A 83 -2.31 -5.84 15.49
CA ILE A 83 -0.87 -5.93 15.21
C ILE A 83 -0.60 -5.28 13.86
N GLY A 84 0.18 -4.22 13.83
CA GLY A 84 0.59 -3.54 12.59
C GLY A 84 1.88 -4.11 12.01
N TYR A 85 2.02 -4.09 10.68
CA TYR A 85 3.30 -4.31 10.02
C TYR A 85 4.31 -3.26 10.51
N ARG A 86 5.60 -3.65 10.56
CA ARG A 86 6.70 -2.81 11.06
C ARG A 86 7.70 -2.44 10.00
N THR A 87 7.51 -2.91 8.78
CA THR A 87 8.44 -2.66 7.66
C THR A 87 7.74 -2.09 6.45
N ASN A 88 8.38 -1.09 5.84
CA ASN A 88 8.02 -0.57 4.53
C ASN A 88 9.32 -0.47 3.69
N PRO A 89 9.49 -1.33 2.68
CA PRO A 89 8.53 -2.31 2.09
C PRO A 89 8.08 -3.40 3.06
N HIS A 90 6.89 -3.97 2.83
CA HIS A 90 6.24 -4.98 3.68
C HIS A 90 6.93 -6.35 3.53
N VAL A 91 7.93 -6.61 4.35
CA VAL A 91 8.70 -7.86 4.33
C VAL A 91 8.52 -8.70 5.59
N ASP A 92 7.73 -8.22 6.58
CA ASP A 92 7.53 -8.84 7.89
C ASP A 92 6.12 -9.44 8.10
N LEU A 93 5.41 -9.74 7.01
CA LEU A 93 4.03 -10.27 7.08
C LEU A 93 3.98 -11.62 7.82
N TYR A 94 4.96 -12.48 7.55
CA TYR A 94 5.03 -13.81 8.18
C TYR A 94 5.24 -13.70 9.69
N GLU A 95 6.19 -12.87 10.13
CA GLU A 95 6.50 -12.62 11.53
C GLU A 95 5.30 -11.99 12.27
N ARG A 96 4.50 -11.17 11.59
CA ARG A 96 3.27 -10.62 12.21
C ARG A 96 2.19 -11.68 12.36
N GLY A 97 2.09 -12.61 11.43
CA GLY A 97 1.21 -13.78 11.54
C GLY A 97 1.61 -14.69 12.70
N GLU A 98 2.92 -14.98 12.84
CA GLU A 98 3.45 -15.75 14.00
C GLU A 98 3.19 -15.03 15.32
N GLU A 99 3.39 -13.72 15.38
CA GLU A 99 3.08 -12.91 16.57
C GLU A 99 1.60 -12.97 16.93
N ALA A 100 0.71 -12.87 15.94
CA ALA A 100 -0.73 -12.99 16.15
C ALA A 100 -1.11 -14.35 16.73
N ALA A 101 -0.57 -15.44 16.17
CA ALA A 101 -0.81 -16.79 16.65
C ALA A 101 -0.31 -16.97 18.10
N ARG A 102 0.91 -16.50 18.40
CA ARG A 102 1.47 -16.56 19.75
C ARG A 102 0.60 -15.79 20.77
N LEU A 103 0.18 -14.58 20.43
CA LEU A 103 -0.65 -13.75 21.31
C LEU A 103 -2.06 -14.33 21.50
N LEU A 104 -2.62 -14.98 20.46
CA LEU A 104 -3.89 -15.68 20.58
C LEU A 104 -3.78 -16.88 21.55
N LEU A 105 -2.68 -17.63 21.50
CA LEU A 105 -2.41 -18.72 22.47
C LEU A 105 -2.28 -18.20 23.89
N GLU A 106 -1.64 -17.05 24.13
CA GLU A 106 -1.60 -16.41 25.45
C GLU A 106 -3.02 -16.10 26.00
N ILE A 107 -3.94 -15.67 25.11
CA ILE A 107 -5.34 -15.44 25.51
C ILE A 107 -6.02 -16.75 25.88
N PHE A 108 -5.79 -17.83 25.13
CA PHE A 108 -6.31 -19.16 25.48
C PHE A 108 -5.77 -19.69 26.82
N ASP A 109 -4.53 -19.34 27.17
CA ASP A 109 -3.92 -19.64 28.47
C ASP A 109 -4.42 -18.72 29.61
N GLY A 110 -5.39 -17.83 29.32
CA GLY A 110 -6.09 -17.02 30.29
C GLY A 110 -5.58 -15.59 30.44
N VAL A 111 -4.63 -15.14 29.60
CA VAL A 111 -4.22 -13.73 29.57
C VAL A 111 -5.37 -12.87 29.10
N ARG A 112 -5.60 -11.73 29.75
CA ARG A 112 -6.62 -10.75 29.39
C ARG A 112 -5.93 -9.51 28.82
N PRO A 113 -5.91 -9.31 27.48
CA PRO A 113 -5.30 -8.13 26.90
C PRO A 113 -6.11 -6.87 27.23
N THR A 114 -5.42 -5.82 27.64
CA THR A 114 -5.97 -4.47 27.70
C THR A 114 -5.21 -3.59 26.72
N LYS A 115 -5.91 -2.71 26.03
CA LYS A 115 -5.30 -1.89 24.98
C LYS A 115 -5.68 -0.42 25.15
N TYR A 116 -4.74 0.45 24.78
CA TYR A 116 -4.97 1.88 24.74
C TYR A 116 -4.55 2.43 23.38
N ARG A 117 -5.40 3.29 22.80
CA ARG A 117 -5.17 3.90 21.48
C ARG A 117 -5.05 5.42 21.60
N ILE A 118 -4.09 5.95 20.89
CA ILE A 118 -4.00 7.39 20.58
C ILE A 118 -3.97 7.55 19.08
N ARG A 119 -4.80 8.43 18.55
CA ARG A 119 -4.73 8.90 17.18
C ARG A 119 -4.27 10.34 17.16
N LEU A 120 -3.17 10.60 16.47
CA LEU A 120 -2.62 11.93 16.27
C LEU A 120 -3.26 12.60 15.04
N PRO A 121 -3.45 13.93 15.04
CA PRO A 121 -3.81 14.69 13.85
C PRO A 121 -2.58 14.87 12.95
N LEU A 122 -1.89 13.76 12.66
CA LEU A 122 -0.70 13.66 11.84
C LEU A 122 -0.98 12.73 10.68
N VAL A 123 -1.28 13.29 9.52
CA VAL A 123 -1.50 12.57 8.27
C VAL A 123 -0.17 12.58 7.50
N ALA A 124 0.63 11.54 7.73
CA ALA A 124 1.95 11.42 7.10
C ALA A 124 1.80 11.01 5.63
N PRO A 125 2.41 11.73 4.67
CA PRO A 125 2.47 11.28 3.28
C PRO A 125 3.16 9.93 3.16
N SER A 126 2.67 9.06 2.27
CA SER A 126 3.20 7.68 2.11
C SER A 126 4.71 7.64 1.84
N VAL A 127 5.24 8.65 1.12
CA VAL A 127 6.68 8.76 0.84
C VAL A 127 7.54 9.01 2.09
N THR A 128 6.95 9.39 3.21
CA THR A 128 7.64 9.60 4.49
C THR A 128 7.45 8.45 5.47
N GLN A 129 6.75 7.40 5.06
CA GLN A 129 6.44 6.23 5.88
C GLN A 129 7.46 5.09 5.70
N LEU A 130 8.70 5.42 5.27
CA LEU A 130 9.80 4.46 5.21
C LEU A 130 10.25 4.05 6.60
N THR A 131 10.58 2.76 6.76
CA THR A 131 10.99 2.19 8.06
C THR A 131 12.48 1.96 8.20
N ALA A 132 13.28 2.36 7.19
CA ALA A 132 14.72 2.36 7.27
C ALA A 132 15.24 3.29 8.39
N SER A 133 16.48 3.06 8.82
CA SER A 133 17.13 3.90 9.83
C SER A 133 17.25 5.35 9.37
N GLY A 134 17.00 6.30 10.27
CA GLY A 134 17.04 7.74 9.97
C GLY A 134 15.74 8.30 9.41
N HIS A 135 14.74 7.46 9.16
CA HIS A 135 13.38 7.91 8.82
C HIS A 135 12.51 8.01 10.07
N PRO A 136 11.71 9.07 10.24
CA PRO A 136 10.98 9.34 11.48
C PRO A 136 10.03 8.20 11.87
N TYR A 137 9.37 7.59 10.89
CA TYR A 137 8.45 6.50 11.13
C TYR A 137 9.18 5.21 11.58
N GLY A 138 10.30 4.88 10.93
CA GLY A 138 11.13 3.75 11.35
C GLY A 138 11.77 3.95 12.73
N ASP A 139 12.18 5.19 13.05
CA ASP A 139 12.72 5.53 14.37
C ASP A 139 11.65 5.35 15.46
N LEU A 140 10.42 5.80 15.20
CA LEU A 140 9.30 5.65 16.12
C LEU A 140 8.90 4.17 16.33
N ILE A 141 8.85 3.37 15.26
CA ILE A 141 8.60 1.93 15.37
C ILE A 141 9.66 1.27 16.24
N ARG A 142 10.95 1.53 15.99
CA ARG A 142 12.04 0.96 16.80
C ARG A 142 11.92 1.36 18.26
N LEU A 143 11.63 2.63 18.54
CA LEU A 143 11.36 3.08 19.90
C LEU A 143 10.21 2.29 20.51
N GLY A 144 9.08 2.14 19.81
CA GLY A 144 7.93 1.37 20.29
C GLY A 144 8.29 -0.07 20.66
N GLN A 145 9.15 -0.73 19.87
CA GLN A 145 9.54 -2.10 20.15
C GLN A 145 10.40 -2.25 21.43
N THR A 146 11.06 -1.19 21.90
CA THR A 146 11.82 -1.23 23.16
C THR A 146 10.95 -1.32 24.41
N TYR A 147 9.65 -1.03 24.29
CA TYR A 147 8.70 -1.12 25.41
C TYR A 147 8.11 -2.52 25.61
N ILE A 148 8.32 -3.44 24.65
CA ILE A 148 7.79 -4.81 24.77
C ILE A 148 8.54 -5.53 25.87
N ASP A 149 7.80 -5.99 26.88
CA ASP A 149 8.31 -6.66 28.08
C ASP A 149 7.28 -7.68 28.62
N GLU A 150 7.44 -8.12 29.86
CA GLU A 150 6.50 -9.05 30.51
C GLU A 150 5.08 -8.46 30.66
N THR A 151 4.94 -7.14 30.70
CA THR A 151 3.65 -6.45 30.81
C THR A 151 3.11 -6.01 29.44
N VAL A 152 3.95 -5.42 28.60
CA VAL A 152 3.57 -4.93 27.28
C VAL A 152 3.69 -6.06 26.25
N MET A 153 2.54 -6.51 25.75
CA MET A 153 2.45 -7.60 24.77
C MET A 153 2.79 -7.17 23.36
N ASN A 154 2.31 -5.98 22.97
CA ASN A 154 2.44 -5.47 21.62
C ASN A 154 2.38 -3.94 21.61
N VAL A 155 3.19 -3.36 20.72
CA VAL A 155 3.13 -1.95 20.34
C VAL A 155 2.96 -1.87 18.83
N THR A 156 1.81 -1.35 18.43
CA THR A 156 1.43 -1.14 17.03
C THR A 156 1.40 0.35 16.72
N ILE A 157 2.12 0.75 15.69
CA ILE A 157 2.15 2.14 15.22
C ILE A 157 1.80 2.12 13.74
N LEU A 158 0.66 2.73 13.41
CA LEU A 158 0.12 2.77 12.05
C LEU A 158 0.20 4.21 11.55
N ALA A 159 0.87 4.40 10.43
CA ALA A 159 1.06 5.74 9.86
C ALA A 159 -0.21 6.33 9.24
N GLY A 160 -1.19 5.47 8.92
CA GLY A 160 -2.39 5.83 8.20
C GLY A 160 -2.15 5.97 6.69
N PHE A 161 -3.24 6.08 5.95
CA PHE A 161 -3.23 6.24 4.50
C PHE A 161 -3.81 7.60 4.10
N ALA A 162 -2.95 8.53 3.75
CA ALA A 162 -3.31 9.93 3.47
C ALA A 162 -4.32 10.08 2.31
N TRP A 163 -4.27 9.18 1.33
CA TRP A 163 -5.17 9.20 0.18
C TRP A 163 -6.60 8.71 0.48
N ALA A 164 -6.79 8.04 1.62
CA ALA A 164 -8.11 7.70 2.11
C ALA A 164 -8.65 8.89 2.92
N ASP A 165 -9.40 9.77 2.26
CA ASP A 165 -10.02 10.94 2.90
C ASP A 165 -11.19 10.51 3.79
N THR A 166 -10.86 10.11 5.02
CA THR A 166 -11.82 9.62 6.01
C THR A 166 -11.63 10.28 7.37
N PRO A 167 -12.70 10.39 8.19
CA PRO A 167 -12.60 10.92 9.56
C PRO A 167 -11.69 10.09 10.48
N LYS A 168 -11.38 8.83 10.12
CA LYS A 168 -10.51 7.94 10.89
C LYS A 168 -9.03 8.07 10.52
N ASN A 169 -8.67 8.90 9.54
CA ASN A 169 -7.29 9.09 9.11
C ASN A 169 -6.40 9.75 10.17
N GLY A 170 -5.14 9.40 10.16
CA GLY A 170 -4.11 9.91 11.06
C GLY A 170 -3.29 8.82 11.73
N MET A 171 -2.05 9.17 12.07
CA MET A 171 -1.15 8.22 12.74
C MET A 171 -1.78 7.70 14.03
N THR A 172 -1.82 6.37 14.18
CA THR A 172 -2.45 5.70 15.30
C THR A 172 -1.43 4.84 16.05
N ILE A 173 -1.37 5.01 17.36
CA ILE A 173 -0.53 4.25 18.28
C ILE A 173 -1.44 3.41 19.16
N ILE A 174 -1.21 2.10 19.19
CA ILE A 174 -1.95 1.14 20.00
C ILE A 174 -0.95 0.36 20.83
N VAL A 175 -1.14 0.38 22.15
CA VAL A 175 -0.34 -0.42 23.09
C VAL A 175 -1.26 -1.42 23.76
N THR A 176 -0.87 -2.69 23.70
CA THR A 176 -1.59 -3.80 24.31
C THR A 176 -0.76 -4.39 25.44
N THR A 177 -1.38 -4.57 26.61
CA THR A 177 -0.73 -5.09 27.83
C THR A 177 -1.46 -6.29 28.38
N ARG A 178 -0.76 -7.08 29.23
CA ARG A 178 -1.33 -8.14 30.06
C ARG A 178 -1.97 -7.52 31.31
N ASP A 179 -3.25 -7.14 31.19
CA ASP A 179 -4.10 -6.61 32.26
C ASP A 179 -3.55 -5.36 32.99
N ASP A 180 -2.84 -4.48 32.27
CA ASP A 180 -2.37 -3.20 32.83
C ASP A 180 -2.74 -2.01 31.93
N PRO A 181 -3.97 -1.47 32.04
CA PRO A 181 -4.42 -0.34 31.24
C PRO A 181 -3.64 0.96 31.52
N ASN A 182 -3.06 1.11 32.73
CA ASN A 182 -2.27 2.29 33.05
C ASN A 182 -0.93 2.27 32.33
N ARG A 183 -0.28 1.12 32.27
CA ARG A 183 0.97 0.93 31.50
C ARG A 183 0.71 1.12 30.00
N ALA A 184 -0.38 0.54 29.48
CA ALA A 184 -0.78 0.75 28.08
C ALA A 184 -0.93 2.23 27.74
N LYS A 185 -1.65 2.98 28.59
CA LYS A 185 -1.85 4.42 28.44
C LYS A 185 -0.55 5.21 28.53
N ALA A 186 0.31 4.92 29.52
CA ALA A 186 1.57 5.64 29.71
C ALA A 186 2.49 5.51 28.51
N VAL A 187 2.70 4.28 28.02
CA VAL A 187 3.55 4.02 26.84
C VAL A 187 2.96 4.65 25.58
N ALA A 188 1.64 4.55 25.39
CA ALA A 188 1.00 5.16 24.22
C ALA A 188 1.15 6.70 24.21
N LEU A 189 1.03 7.35 25.38
CA LEU A 189 1.23 8.80 25.49
C LEU A 189 2.67 9.20 25.18
N GLU A 190 3.64 8.52 25.74
CA GLU A 190 5.06 8.80 25.50
C GLU A 190 5.41 8.66 24.01
N LEU A 191 4.96 7.60 23.35
CA LEU A 191 5.15 7.41 21.90
C LEU A 191 4.44 8.50 21.08
N ALA A 192 3.23 8.91 21.50
CA ALA A 192 2.49 9.97 20.83
C ALA A 192 3.19 11.33 20.95
N GLU A 193 3.76 11.66 22.11
CA GLU A 193 4.55 12.85 22.33
C GLU A 193 5.83 12.86 21.47
N ASN A 194 6.54 11.73 21.38
CA ASN A 194 7.70 11.57 20.51
C ASN A 194 7.32 11.76 19.03
N ALA A 195 6.26 11.10 18.56
CA ALA A 195 5.77 11.26 17.18
C ALA A 195 5.40 12.70 16.86
N TRP A 196 4.72 13.39 17.78
CA TRP A 196 4.31 14.77 17.60
C TRP A 196 5.47 15.76 17.63
N ALA A 197 6.44 15.54 18.51
CA ALA A 197 7.66 16.35 18.55
C ALA A 197 8.45 16.25 17.24
N ASP A 198 8.44 15.08 16.60
CA ASP A 198 9.18 14.80 15.37
C ASP A 198 8.37 15.05 14.07
N ARG A 199 7.15 15.59 14.18
CA ARG A 199 6.20 15.73 13.05
C ARG A 199 6.75 16.49 11.85
N GLU A 200 7.69 17.43 12.03
CA GLU A 200 8.28 18.21 10.94
C GLU A 200 9.10 17.35 9.98
N ARG A 201 9.66 16.21 10.45
CA ARG A 201 10.39 15.26 9.61
C ARG A 201 9.48 14.49 8.66
N TYR A 202 8.16 14.51 8.87
CA TYR A 202 7.19 13.92 7.95
C TYR A 202 6.79 14.84 6.79
N ARG A 203 7.43 16.01 6.66
CA ARG A 203 7.26 16.85 5.47
C ARG A 203 8.08 16.31 4.32
N PRO A 204 7.45 15.88 3.21
CA PRO A 204 8.20 15.34 2.08
C PRO A 204 8.91 16.46 1.33
N THR A 205 10.12 16.19 0.87
CA THR A 205 10.78 17.01 -0.14
C THR A 205 10.54 16.34 -1.50
N MET A 206 9.66 16.93 -2.31
CA MET A 206 9.34 16.43 -3.64
C MET A 206 10.08 17.27 -4.69
N MET A 207 10.65 16.59 -5.69
CA MET A 207 11.25 17.26 -6.83
C MET A 207 10.16 17.79 -7.77
N ALA A 208 10.27 19.04 -8.22
CA ALA A 208 9.35 19.55 -9.22
C ALA A 208 9.55 18.83 -10.56
N LEU A 209 8.50 18.68 -11.36
CA LEU A 209 8.58 18.01 -12.67
C LEU A 209 9.59 18.68 -13.61
N SER A 210 9.69 20.00 -13.58
CA SER A 210 10.71 20.76 -14.35
C SER A 210 12.14 20.37 -13.98
N ASP A 211 12.39 20.20 -12.68
CA ASP A 211 13.72 19.84 -12.17
C ASP A 211 14.06 18.38 -12.48
N ALA A 212 13.06 17.49 -12.36
CA ALA A 212 13.21 16.09 -12.77
C ALA A 212 13.51 15.96 -14.27
N THR A 213 12.82 16.74 -15.11
CA THR A 213 13.06 16.76 -16.56
C THR A 213 14.45 17.31 -16.87
N ALA A 214 14.88 18.37 -16.20
CA ALA A 214 16.23 18.93 -16.38
C ALA A 214 17.32 17.92 -15.97
N LEU A 215 17.13 17.23 -14.85
CA LEU A 215 18.04 16.18 -14.37
C LEU A 215 18.09 15.01 -15.36
N ALA A 216 16.94 14.58 -15.89
CA ALA A 216 16.90 13.52 -16.91
C ALA A 216 17.70 13.89 -18.16
N LEU A 217 17.61 15.14 -18.64
CA LEU A 217 18.39 15.66 -19.76
C LEU A 217 19.90 15.72 -19.46
N GLU A 218 20.26 16.07 -18.23
CA GLU A 218 21.67 16.10 -17.80
C GLU A 218 22.28 14.70 -17.82
N VAL A 219 21.60 13.73 -17.20
CA VAL A 219 22.03 12.34 -17.18
C VAL A 219 22.09 11.76 -18.59
N ASN A 220 21.10 12.07 -19.42
CA ASN A 220 21.08 11.61 -20.81
C ASN A 220 22.31 12.07 -21.64
N LYS A 221 22.86 13.24 -21.33
CA LYS A 221 24.07 13.79 -22.02
C LYS A 221 25.38 13.20 -21.50
N ASN A 222 25.36 12.53 -20.35
CA ASN A 222 26.57 12.03 -19.71
C ASN A 222 26.45 10.54 -19.37
N PRO A 223 26.89 9.63 -20.24
CA PRO A 223 26.78 8.18 -20.03
C PRO A 223 27.63 7.65 -18.86
N HIS A 224 28.45 8.48 -18.22
CA HIS A 224 29.24 8.12 -17.04
C HIS A 224 28.49 8.37 -15.72
N LEU A 225 27.37 9.08 -15.76
CA LEU A 225 26.50 9.21 -14.60
C LEU A 225 25.70 7.92 -14.36
N PRO A 226 25.42 7.59 -13.09
CA PRO A 226 24.55 6.47 -12.78
C PRO A 226 23.11 6.73 -13.29
N ALA A 227 22.38 5.65 -13.54
CA ALA A 227 20.95 5.75 -13.83
C ALA A 227 20.19 6.43 -12.68
N VAL A 228 19.25 7.30 -13.04
CA VAL A 228 18.37 7.96 -12.07
C VAL A 228 16.98 7.32 -12.15
N LEU A 229 16.44 6.96 -10.98
CA LEU A 229 15.08 6.44 -10.84
C LEU A 229 14.17 7.57 -10.37
N PHE A 230 13.13 7.85 -11.15
CA PHE A 230 12.05 8.76 -10.77
C PHE A 230 10.84 7.94 -10.35
N ALA A 231 10.43 8.09 -9.08
CA ALA A 231 9.21 7.47 -8.57
C ALA A 231 8.09 8.51 -8.54
N ASP A 232 6.97 8.21 -9.20
CA ASP A 232 5.76 9.04 -9.15
C ASP A 232 4.82 8.52 -8.05
N PRO A 233 4.76 9.18 -6.88
CA PRO A 233 3.89 8.73 -5.80
C PRO A 233 2.41 9.07 -6.04
N ALA A 234 2.12 9.97 -6.99
CA ALA A 234 0.75 10.40 -7.27
C ALA A 234 -0.03 9.39 -8.11
N ASP A 235 0.66 8.51 -8.84
CA ASP A 235 0.03 7.48 -9.70
C ASP A 235 0.55 6.07 -9.39
N ASN A 236 0.56 5.71 -8.12
CA ASN A 236 0.98 4.39 -7.68
C ASN A 236 -0.21 3.40 -7.63
N PRO A 237 -0.28 2.39 -8.52
CA PRO A 237 -1.35 1.38 -8.48
C PRO A 237 -1.44 0.61 -7.17
N GLY A 238 -0.31 0.39 -6.48
CA GLY A 238 -0.29 -0.23 -5.15
C GLY A 238 -0.97 0.62 -4.07
N GLY A 239 -1.00 1.95 -4.24
CA GLY A 239 -1.74 2.88 -3.39
C GLY A 239 -3.13 3.25 -3.93
N GLY A 240 -3.64 2.54 -4.94
CA GLY A 240 -4.94 2.80 -5.56
C GLY A 240 -4.92 3.76 -6.74
N GLY A 241 -3.73 4.21 -7.19
CA GLY A 241 -3.55 4.98 -8.42
C GLY A 241 -3.95 4.19 -9.67
N ARG A 242 -4.14 4.90 -10.77
CA ARG A 242 -4.56 4.27 -12.03
C ARG A 242 -3.41 3.61 -12.78
N GLY A 243 -2.17 4.14 -12.64
CA GLY A 243 -0.98 3.70 -13.35
C GLY A 243 -0.98 4.09 -14.83
N ASN A 244 -1.66 5.17 -15.18
CA ASN A 244 -1.83 5.63 -16.56
C ASN A 244 -1.63 7.14 -16.76
N THR A 245 -0.96 7.80 -15.82
CA THR A 245 -0.71 9.24 -15.89
C THR A 245 0.34 9.55 -16.95
N THR A 246 -0.01 10.39 -17.91
CA THR A 246 0.85 10.75 -19.05
C THR A 246 1.77 11.94 -18.77
N THR A 247 1.62 12.62 -17.64
CA THR A 247 2.24 13.91 -17.35
C THR A 247 3.78 13.87 -17.40
N ILE A 248 4.41 12.88 -16.75
CA ILE A 248 5.88 12.75 -16.78
C ILE A 248 6.36 12.38 -18.19
N LEU A 249 5.70 11.39 -18.82
CA LEU A 249 6.02 10.96 -20.17
C LEU A 249 5.96 12.14 -21.16
N LYS A 250 4.87 12.92 -21.11
CA LYS A 250 4.72 14.10 -21.96
C LYS A 250 5.84 15.11 -21.73
N SER A 251 6.17 15.42 -20.48
CA SER A 251 7.25 16.36 -20.15
C SER A 251 8.60 15.89 -20.69
N PHE A 252 8.89 14.59 -20.63
CA PHE A 252 10.13 14.01 -21.14
C PHE A 252 10.19 14.00 -22.67
N LEU A 253 9.08 13.68 -23.33
CA LEU A 253 8.98 13.74 -24.80
C LEU A 253 9.15 15.18 -25.30
N ASP A 254 8.44 16.15 -24.72
CA ASP A 254 8.51 17.57 -25.10
C ASP A 254 9.92 18.13 -24.90
N ALA A 255 10.66 17.64 -23.92
CA ALA A 255 12.05 18.04 -23.66
C ALA A 255 13.09 17.27 -24.48
N GLY A 256 12.72 16.20 -25.18
CA GLY A 256 13.64 15.38 -25.96
C GLY A 256 14.55 14.47 -25.13
N VAL A 257 14.08 14.03 -23.96
CA VAL A 257 14.77 12.99 -23.15
C VAL A 257 14.81 11.69 -23.93
N GLN A 258 15.94 10.99 -23.89
CA GLN A 258 16.17 9.70 -24.55
C GLN A 258 16.83 8.71 -23.58
N ASN A 259 17.06 7.47 -24.01
CA ASN A 259 17.68 6.41 -23.21
C ASN A 259 17.01 6.27 -21.83
N CYS A 260 15.70 6.24 -21.83
CA CYS A 260 14.87 6.22 -20.63
C CYS A 260 13.81 5.13 -20.79
N ALA A 261 13.41 4.53 -19.69
CA ALA A 261 12.31 3.57 -19.65
C ALA A 261 11.23 4.03 -18.65
N LEU A 262 9.97 3.89 -19.04
CA LEU A 262 8.81 4.07 -18.19
C LEU A 262 8.15 2.72 -17.96
N ALA A 263 8.11 2.28 -16.72
CA ALA A 263 7.49 1.03 -16.30
C ALA A 263 6.70 1.22 -15.01
N VAL A 264 5.48 0.76 -14.94
CA VAL A 264 4.64 0.18 -15.97
C VAL A 264 3.51 1.15 -16.27
N PHE A 265 3.05 1.21 -17.51
CA PHE A 265 1.92 2.05 -17.91
C PHE A 265 0.70 1.15 -18.14
N TYR A 266 -0.37 1.38 -17.40
CA TYR A 266 -1.61 0.59 -17.56
C TYR A 266 -2.50 1.20 -18.64
N ASP A 267 -2.60 0.53 -19.79
CA ASP A 267 -3.54 0.88 -20.85
C ASP A 267 -3.90 -0.35 -21.67
N ARG A 268 -5.07 -0.90 -21.39
CA ARG A 268 -5.55 -2.09 -22.09
C ARG A 268 -5.80 -1.82 -23.58
N ALA A 269 -6.36 -0.65 -23.90
CA ALA A 269 -6.70 -0.33 -25.30
C ALA A 269 -5.43 -0.16 -26.14
N ALA A 270 -4.40 0.49 -25.59
CA ALA A 270 -3.11 0.64 -26.26
C ALA A 270 -2.42 -0.72 -26.48
N VAL A 271 -2.50 -1.64 -25.50
CA VAL A 271 -1.98 -3.01 -25.65
C VAL A 271 -2.77 -3.76 -26.73
N ASP A 272 -4.11 -3.68 -26.73
CA ASP A 272 -4.94 -4.34 -27.73
C ASP A 272 -4.58 -3.86 -29.14
N ALA A 273 -4.40 -2.55 -29.35
CA ALA A 273 -3.97 -1.98 -30.61
C ALA A 273 -2.56 -2.44 -31.03
N ALA A 274 -1.61 -2.55 -30.06
CA ALA A 274 -0.27 -3.05 -30.34
C ALA A 274 -0.28 -4.52 -30.79
N PHE A 275 -1.20 -5.33 -30.26
CA PHE A 275 -1.34 -6.74 -30.64
C PHE A 275 -2.06 -6.95 -31.99
N GLU A 276 -2.67 -5.92 -32.56
CA GLU A 276 -3.21 -5.95 -33.94
C GLU A 276 -2.08 -5.73 -34.99
N ALA A 277 -0.92 -5.28 -34.55
CA ALA A 277 0.29 -5.08 -35.36
C ALA A 277 1.37 -6.10 -34.97
N SER A 278 2.56 -6.00 -35.57
CA SER A 278 3.67 -6.91 -35.37
C SER A 278 4.86 -6.20 -34.69
N GLU A 279 5.71 -6.98 -34.04
CA GLU A 279 6.99 -6.48 -33.54
C GLU A 279 7.83 -5.88 -34.71
N GLY A 280 8.43 -4.71 -34.44
CA GLY A 280 9.19 -3.92 -35.41
C GLY A 280 8.37 -2.88 -36.19
N GLU A 281 7.03 -2.98 -36.19
CA GLU A 281 6.16 -1.98 -36.82
C GLU A 281 6.04 -0.71 -35.97
N THR A 282 5.81 0.41 -36.69
CA THR A 282 5.52 1.70 -36.09
C THR A 282 4.02 1.98 -36.22
N ILE A 283 3.36 2.24 -35.11
CA ILE A 283 1.92 2.47 -35.03
C ILE A 283 1.60 3.77 -34.32
N LYS A 284 0.42 4.29 -34.56
CA LYS A 284 -0.16 5.40 -33.78
C LYS A 284 -0.95 4.84 -32.62
N LEU A 285 -0.66 5.31 -31.42
CA LEU A 285 -1.37 4.97 -30.19
C LEU A 285 -1.86 6.25 -29.52
N THR A 286 -3.05 6.22 -28.94
CA THR A 286 -3.56 7.23 -28.02
C THR A 286 -3.53 6.65 -26.62
N LEU A 287 -2.57 7.05 -25.80
CA LEU A 287 -2.51 6.63 -24.39
C LEU A 287 -3.57 7.32 -23.57
N ASN A 288 -4.12 6.59 -22.59
CA ASN A 288 -5.16 7.08 -21.67
C ASN A 288 -6.49 7.50 -22.36
N SER A 289 -6.78 6.98 -23.53
CA SER A 289 -7.95 7.35 -24.34
C SER A 289 -9.31 7.05 -23.67
N ASN A 290 -9.37 6.05 -22.78
CA ASN A 290 -10.61 5.63 -22.15
C ASN A 290 -10.74 6.06 -20.67
N GLU A 291 -9.72 6.68 -20.12
CA GLU A 291 -9.66 7.01 -18.71
C GLU A 291 -9.11 8.44 -18.45
N ALA A 292 -9.27 9.36 -19.41
CA ALA A 292 -8.88 10.75 -19.20
C ALA A 292 -9.48 11.32 -17.90
N SER A 293 -8.68 12.08 -17.19
CA SER A 293 -9.06 12.65 -15.90
C SER A 293 -8.51 14.08 -15.76
N PRO A 294 -8.95 14.87 -14.79
CA PRO A 294 -8.35 16.19 -14.53
C PRO A 294 -6.83 16.16 -14.23
N PHE A 295 -6.28 14.98 -13.98
CA PHE A 295 -4.87 14.79 -13.60
C PHE A 295 -4.03 14.15 -14.70
N SER A 296 -4.64 13.70 -15.80
CA SER A 296 -3.94 13.03 -16.90
C SER A 296 -4.72 13.19 -18.19
N ASP A 297 -4.08 13.82 -19.18
CA ASP A 297 -4.63 14.01 -20.52
C ASP A 297 -4.42 12.75 -21.37
N GLU A 298 -5.19 12.65 -22.46
CA GLU A 298 -4.86 11.77 -23.57
C GLU A 298 -3.52 12.20 -24.19
N LEU A 299 -2.75 11.23 -24.66
CA LEU A 299 -1.46 11.47 -25.31
C LEU A 299 -1.33 10.63 -26.57
N ASP A 300 -1.37 11.31 -27.72
CA ASP A 300 -1.06 10.71 -29.02
C ASP A 300 0.45 10.53 -29.19
N ILE A 301 0.84 9.30 -29.53
CA ILE A 301 2.24 8.92 -29.79
C ILE A 301 2.34 8.11 -31.07
N GLU A 302 3.46 8.25 -31.74
CA GLU A 302 3.89 7.34 -32.81
C GLU A 302 4.99 6.45 -32.23
N ALA A 303 4.71 5.17 -32.07
CA ALA A 303 5.53 4.25 -31.30
C ALA A 303 5.93 3.03 -32.13
N ARG A 304 7.21 2.64 -32.09
CA ARG A 304 7.68 1.38 -32.64
C ARG A 304 7.46 0.26 -31.61
N ILE A 305 6.83 -0.82 -32.01
CA ILE A 305 6.66 -2.00 -31.18
C ILE A 305 8.00 -2.74 -31.12
N GLU A 306 8.56 -2.86 -29.92
CA GLU A 306 9.82 -3.59 -29.71
C GLU A 306 9.57 -5.04 -29.29
N LYS A 307 8.54 -5.27 -28.43
CA LYS A 307 8.21 -6.62 -27.95
C LYS A 307 6.73 -6.75 -27.59
N LEU A 308 6.18 -7.91 -27.86
CA LEU A 308 4.85 -8.34 -27.41
C LEU A 308 4.95 -9.59 -26.52
N SER A 309 4.21 -9.64 -25.42
CA SER A 309 4.29 -10.70 -24.44
C SER A 309 2.92 -10.98 -23.82
N GLN A 310 2.71 -12.20 -23.33
CA GLN A 310 1.53 -12.53 -22.51
C GLN A 310 1.65 -12.02 -21.07
N GLY A 311 2.80 -11.44 -20.71
CA GLY A 311 3.02 -10.77 -19.42
C GLY A 311 3.08 -11.71 -18.22
N GLU A 312 3.60 -12.94 -18.44
CA GLU A 312 3.90 -13.86 -17.35
C GLU A 312 5.42 -13.97 -17.20
N PHE A 313 5.90 -13.77 -15.98
CA PHE A 313 7.31 -13.95 -15.64
C PHE A 313 7.49 -14.31 -14.16
N ILE A 314 8.66 -14.84 -13.81
CA ILE A 314 9.04 -15.09 -12.40
C ILE A 314 9.89 -13.91 -11.96
N GLY A 315 9.47 -13.26 -10.88
CA GLY A 315 10.25 -12.17 -10.28
C GLY A 315 11.55 -12.70 -9.66
N GLU A 316 12.64 -11.95 -9.84
CA GLU A 316 13.96 -12.30 -9.32
C GLU A 316 14.36 -11.42 -8.14
N HIS A 317 13.75 -10.23 -8.00
CA HIS A 317 14.16 -9.21 -7.05
C HIS A 317 13.04 -8.74 -6.10
N GLY A 318 13.44 -8.33 -4.91
CA GLY A 318 12.56 -7.66 -3.94
C GLY A 318 11.33 -8.48 -3.51
N MET A 319 10.19 -7.83 -3.42
CA MET A 319 8.94 -8.43 -2.94
C MET A 319 8.37 -9.51 -3.88
N VAL A 320 8.80 -9.54 -5.14
CA VAL A 320 8.31 -10.48 -6.17
C VAL A 320 9.25 -11.66 -6.39
N ALA A 321 10.40 -11.71 -5.72
CA ALA A 321 11.37 -12.80 -5.86
C ALA A 321 10.71 -14.17 -5.66
N GLY A 322 10.88 -15.07 -6.66
CA GLY A 322 10.32 -16.41 -6.67
C GLY A 322 8.80 -16.49 -6.88
N LYS A 323 8.12 -15.38 -7.15
CA LYS A 323 6.67 -15.35 -7.41
C LYS A 323 6.40 -15.23 -8.90
N THR A 324 5.37 -15.93 -9.40
CA THR A 324 4.86 -15.73 -10.75
C THR A 324 4.03 -14.46 -10.79
N ILE A 325 4.37 -13.55 -11.70
CA ILE A 325 3.72 -12.26 -11.91
C ILE A 325 2.95 -12.30 -13.22
N TYR A 326 1.77 -11.70 -13.23
CA TYR A 326 0.88 -11.61 -14.37
C TYR A 326 0.50 -10.16 -14.64
N THR A 327 1.09 -9.55 -15.67
CA THR A 327 0.76 -8.19 -16.13
C THR A 327 -0.32 -8.16 -17.22
N GLY A 328 -0.81 -9.35 -17.61
CA GLY A 328 -1.66 -9.53 -18.78
C GLY A 328 -0.86 -9.29 -20.08
N ARG A 329 -1.53 -9.25 -21.23
CA ARG A 329 -0.83 -8.90 -22.48
C ARG A 329 -0.04 -7.62 -22.26
N THR A 330 1.21 -7.62 -22.69
CA THR A 330 2.17 -6.56 -22.44
C THR A 330 2.86 -6.18 -23.76
N ALA A 331 2.94 -4.90 -24.04
CA ALA A 331 3.66 -4.36 -25.17
C ALA A 331 4.81 -3.45 -24.69
N VAL A 332 6.02 -3.68 -25.16
CA VAL A 332 7.13 -2.73 -25.02
C VAL A 332 7.19 -1.93 -26.30
N VAL A 333 7.02 -0.63 -26.17
CA VAL A 333 7.07 0.28 -27.33
C VAL A 333 8.12 1.35 -27.12
N ASN A 334 8.68 1.86 -28.21
CA ASN A 334 9.68 2.93 -28.18
C ASN A 334 9.14 4.18 -28.88
N VAL A 335 9.20 5.30 -28.16
CA VAL A 335 8.81 6.62 -28.67
C VAL A 335 9.96 7.56 -28.48
N SER A 336 10.61 7.94 -29.60
CA SER A 336 11.71 8.92 -29.62
C SER A 336 12.85 8.61 -28.63
N GLY A 337 13.14 7.30 -28.39
CA GLY A 337 14.20 6.86 -27.48
C GLY A 337 13.74 6.66 -26.01
N ILE A 338 12.44 6.78 -25.74
CA ILE A 338 11.82 6.38 -24.48
C ILE A 338 11.13 5.03 -24.67
N GLN A 339 11.54 4.03 -23.93
CA GLN A 339 10.84 2.74 -23.87
C GLN A 339 9.67 2.83 -22.88
N ILE A 340 8.50 2.31 -23.27
CA ILE A 340 7.31 2.27 -22.42
C ILE A 340 6.84 0.83 -22.32
N VAL A 341 6.77 0.31 -21.11
CA VAL A 341 6.18 -1.02 -20.83
C VAL A 341 4.69 -0.82 -20.54
N ILE A 342 3.85 -1.13 -21.53
CA ILE A 342 2.39 -0.99 -21.44
C ILE A 342 1.79 -2.33 -21.08
N ILE A 343 0.95 -2.36 -20.05
CA ILE A 343 0.33 -3.57 -19.48
C ILE A 343 -1.19 -3.53 -19.58
N SER A 344 -1.84 -4.69 -19.78
CA SER A 344 -3.31 -4.78 -19.87
C SER A 344 -3.99 -5.14 -18.55
N LYS A 345 -3.23 -5.55 -17.53
CA LYS A 345 -3.73 -5.81 -16.17
C LYS A 345 -3.02 -4.85 -15.20
N ARG A 346 -3.78 -4.02 -14.52
CA ARG A 346 -3.21 -3.02 -13.59
C ARG A 346 -2.34 -3.68 -12.53
N GLN A 347 -1.09 -3.24 -12.46
CA GLN A 347 -0.06 -3.77 -11.56
C GLN A 347 0.89 -2.64 -11.17
N GLN A 348 1.39 -2.66 -9.94
CA GLN A 348 2.48 -1.79 -9.52
C GLN A 348 3.83 -2.34 -10.04
N CYS A 349 4.74 -1.46 -10.42
CA CYS A 349 6.14 -1.82 -10.70
C CYS A 349 6.85 -2.08 -9.36
N LEU A 350 6.94 -3.35 -8.96
CA LEU A 350 7.48 -3.76 -7.65
C LEU A 350 8.99 -4.03 -7.67
N SER A 351 9.58 -4.16 -8.85
CA SER A 351 11.01 -4.40 -9.04
C SER A 351 11.43 -4.06 -10.47
N VAL A 352 12.74 -4.11 -10.72
CA VAL A 352 13.31 -3.95 -12.08
C VAL A 352 12.93 -5.07 -13.04
N ASP A 353 12.39 -6.17 -12.54
CA ASP A 353 11.96 -7.32 -13.37
C ASP A 353 10.79 -6.96 -14.30
N PHE A 354 10.14 -5.81 -14.10
CA PHE A 354 9.06 -5.29 -14.94
C PHE A 354 9.58 -4.52 -16.18
N LEU A 355 10.88 -4.23 -16.24
CA LEU A 355 11.57 -3.60 -17.37
C LEU A 355 12.09 -4.67 -18.34
#